data_d17861b9386176e657256891d021edbc
#
_entry.id   d17861b9386176e657256891d021edbc
#
_cell.length_a   1.000
_cell.length_b   1.000
_cell.length_c   1.000
_cell.angle_alpha   90.00
_cell.angle_beta   90.00
_cell.angle_gamma   90.00
#
_symmetry.space_group_name_H-M   'P 1'
#
loop_
_entity.id
_entity.type
_entity.pdbx_description
1 polymer ?
#
loop_
_entity_poly.entity_id
_entity_poly.type
_entity_poly.pdbx_seq_one_letter_code
_entity_poly.pdbx_strand_id
1 'polypeptide(L)'
;MIWLTNLRLHAIQRRYYRGDEAAIPEYFAALAKARSALRLPRKRALHLGSGAYRVDGWFNVDRIEEKPDVAADLATALPFASDSVDYIHTEDFLEHIDLEHGRVFLRECFRVLRHGGVVRLLTPDLEALVRRVYLDRDRRHGAWCANSFGTSTPAEALNMHLRMNGEHRFVYDDELLAREMKAAGFRVRRVRYNHSPDPFLRFLDVRDFGLNLFFEGVKG
;
A
#
# COMPACT_ATOMS: atom_id res chain seq x y z
N MET A 1 -17.46 -1.98 -15.59
CA MET A 1 -17.77 -1.52 -14.20
C MET A 1 -16.48 -1.11 -13.46
N ILE A 2 -15.47 -1.98 -13.29
CA ILE A 2 -14.21 -1.67 -12.57
C ILE A 2 -13.52 -0.41 -13.08
N TRP A 3 -13.39 -0.24 -14.40
CA TRP A 3 -12.76 0.92 -15.01
C TRP A 3 -13.46 2.25 -14.67
N LEU A 4 -14.79 2.30 -14.73
CA LEU A 4 -15.57 3.50 -14.36
C LEU A 4 -15.44 3.83 -12.86
N THR A 5 -15.40 2.80 -12.01
CA THR A 5 -15.20 2.98 -10.56
C THR A 5 -13.82 3.57 -10.28
N ASN A 6 -12.76 3.04 -10.92
CA ASN A 6 -11.41 3.58 -10.75
C ASN A 6 -11.29 5.02 -11.26
N LEU A 7 -11.93 5.38 -12.38
CA LEU A 7 -11.97 6.78 -12.85
C LEU A 7 -12.59 7.71 -11.82
N ARG A 8 -13.69 7.27 -11.16
CA ARG A 8 -14.33 8.06 -10.10
C ARG A 8 -13.40 8.21 -8.89
N LEU A 9 -12.79 7.13 -8.42
CA LEU A 9 -11.84 7.15 -7.31
C LEU A 9 -10.66 8.10 -7.59
N HIS A 10 -10.07 8.01 -8.77
CA HIS A 10 -9.01 8.95 -9.19
C HIS A 10 -9.48 10.41 -9.26
N ALA A 11 -10.73 10.65 -9.67
CA ALA A 11 -11.25 12.01 -9.69
C ALA A 11 -11.38 12.60 -8.28
N ILE A 12 -11.81 11.80 -7.30
CA ILE A 12 -11.90 12.22 -5.90
C ILE A 12 -10.51 12.42 -5.30
N GLN A 13 -9.57 11.50 -5.52
CA GLN A 13 -8.18 11.67 -5.09
C GLN A 13 -7.55 12.96 -5.65
N ARG A 14 -7.76 13.28 -6.93
CA ARG A 14 -7.26 14.51 -7.51
C ARG A 14 -7.78 15.78 -6.82
N ARG A 15 -8.99 15.75 -6.27
CA ARG A 15 -9.53 16.87 -5.47
C ARG A 15 -8.78 16.98 -4.15
N TYR A 16 -8.57 15.87 -3.46
CA TYR A 16 -7.77 15.82 -2.23
C TYR A 16 -6.37 16.43 -2.42
N TYR A 17 -5.65 16.05 -3.51
CA TYR A 17 -4.32 16.60 -3.80
C TYR A 17 -4.30 18.06 -4.18
N ARG A 18 -5.47 18.67 -4.41
CA ARG A 18 -5.61 20.11 -4.60
C ARG A 18 -6.01 20.85 -3.32
N GLY A 19 -6.00 20.17 -2.18
CA GLY A 19 -6.34 20.75 -0.88
C GLY A 19 -7.82 20.64 -0.49
N ASP A 20 -8.64 19.86 -1.23
CA ASP A 20 -10.04 19.60 -0.85
C ASP A 20 -10.09 18.47 0.17
N GLU A 21 -10.01 18.82 1.46
CA GLU A 21 -10.07 17.84 2.55
C GLU A 21 -11.39 17.07 2.62
N ALA A 22 -12.50 17.65 2.13
CA ALA A 22 -13.78 16.97 2.06
C ALA A 22 -13.78 15.77 1.08
N ALA A 23 -12.80 15.71 0.20
CA ALA A 23 -12.62 14.58 -0.71
C ALA A 23 -12.20 13.29 0.01
N ILE A 24 -11.57 13.35 1.20
CA ILE A 24 -11.12 12.16 1.95
C ILE A 24 -12.30 11.26 2.34
N PRO A 25 -13.30 11.74 3.10
CA PRO A 25 -14.45 10.89 3.47
C PRO A 25 -15.25 10.42 2.25
N GLU A 26 -15.37 11.25 1.20
CA GLU A 26 -16.03 10.85 -0.05
C GLU A 26 -15.27 9.70 -0.73
N TYR A 27 -13.94 9.75 -0.73
CA TYR A 27 -13.10 8.70 -1.29
C TYR A 27 -13.29 7.36 -0.57
N PHE A 28 -13.21 7.35 0.76
CA PHE A 28 -13.41 6.13 1.55
C PHE A 28 -14.81 5.55 1.38
N ALA A 29 -15.85 6.39 1.35
CA ALA A 29 -17.21 5.95 1.08
C ALA A 29 -17.37 5.33 -0.32
N ALA A 30 -16.74 5.92 -1.33
CA ALA A 30 -16.75 5.39 -2.69
C ALA A 30 -16.01 4.06 -2.80
N LEU A 31 -14.87 3.91 -2.11
CA LEU A 31 -14.08 2.68 -2.05
C LEU A 31 -14.88 1.55 -1.36
N ALA A 32 -15.44 1.82 -0.19
CA ALA A 32 -16.28 0.87 0.55
C ALA A 32 -17.49 0.42 -0.28
N LYS A 33 -18.17 1.36 -0.97
CA LYS A 33 -19.28 1.04 -1.87
C LYS A 33 -18.84 0.15 -3.03
N ALA A 34 -17.71 0.45 -3.65
CA ALA A 34 -17.17 -0.34 -4.75
C ALA A 34 -16.86 -1.78 -4.30
N ARG A 35 -16.27 -1.91 -3.11
CA ARG A 35 -15.92 -3.20 -2.52
C ARG A 35 -17.17 -4.02 -2.14
N SER A 36 -18.15 -3.41 -1.50
CA SER A 36 -19.42 -4.07 -1.14
C SER A 36 -20.16 -4.61 -2.37
N ALA A 37 -20.07 -3.93 -3.51
CA ALA A 37 -20.69 -4.37 -4.76
C ALA A 37 -20.07 -5.68 -5.31
N LEU A 38 -18.89 -6.06 -4.88
CA LEU A 38 -18.23 -7.31 -5.30
C LEU A 38 -18.86 -8.58 -4.69
N ARG A 39 -19.67 -8.44 -3.63
CA ARG A 39 -20.32 -9.57 -2.92
C ARG A 39 -19.36 -10.73 -2.63
N LEU A 40 -18.18 -10.40 -2.09
CA LEU A 40 -17.12 -11.37 -1.87
C LEU A 40 -17.47 -12.35 -0.73
N PRO A 41 -17.06 -13.63 -0.84
CA PRO A 41 -17.20 -14.58 0.26
C PRO A 41 -16.34 -14.17 1.45
N ARG A 42 -16.68 -14.66 2.65
CA ARG A 42 -15.81 -14.50 3.83
C ARG A 42 -14.50 -15.26 3.63
N LYS A 43 -13.38 -14.60 3.90
CA LYS A 43 -12.02 -15.13 3.84
C LYS A 43 -11.25 -14.70 5.08
N ARG A 44 -10.19 -15.43 5.40
CA ARG A 44 -9.23 -15.02 6.43
C ARG A 44 -8.24 -14.06 5.79
N ALA A 45 -8.43 -12.79 6.02
CA ALA A 45 -7.68 -11.73 5.37
C ALA A 45 -7.10 -10.76 6.40
N LEU A 46 -5.84 -10.37 6.21
CA LEU A 46 -5.10 -9.46 7.06
C LEU A 46 -4.84 -8.15 6.30
N HIS A 47 -5.10 -7.03 6.96
CA HIS A 47 -4.63 -5.72 6.56
C HIS A 47 -3.50 -5.32 7.50
N LEU A 48 -2.26 -5.44 7.01
CA LEU A 48 -1.04 -5.21 7.80
C LEU A 48 -0.55 -3.77 7.62
N GLY A 49 -0.22 -3.09 8.72
CA GLY A 49 0.09 -1.66 8.70
C GLY A 49 -1.15 -0.82 8.43
N SER A 50 -2.27 -1.16 9.09
CA SER A 50 -3.57 -0.57 8.76
C SER A 50 -3.68 0.92 9.10
N GLY A 51 -2.89 1.41 10.04
CA GLY A 51 -3.04 2.76 10.56
C GLY A 51 -4.47 3.04 10.96
N ALA A 52 -4.93 4.25 10.68
CA ALA A 52 -6.31 4.65 10.89
C ALA A 52 -7.29 4.11 9.82
N TYR A 53 -6.79 3.57 8.71
CA TYR A 53 -7.61 2.99 7.65
C TYR A 53 -7.93 1.53 7.93
N ARG A 54 -9.21 1.22 8.04
CA ARG A 54 -9.67 -0.14 8.32
C ARG A 54 -10.39 -0.73 7.11
N VAL A 55 -10.10 -1.99 6.81
CA VAL A 55 -10.81 -2.74 5.79
C VAL A 55 -11.86 -3.62 6.47
N ASP A 56 -13.14 -3.35 6.21
CA ASP A 56 -14.25 -4.10 6.80
C ASP A 56 -14.18 -5.59 6.45
N GLY A 57 -14.34 -6.42 7.48
CA GLY A 57 -14.30 -7.87 7.34
C GLY A 57 -12.89 -8.47 7.22
N TRP A 58 -11.85 -7.66 7.38
CA TRP A 58 -10.44 -8.05 7.50
C TRP A 58 -9.96 -7.90 8.94
N PHE A 59 -8.94 -8.64 9.34
CA PHE A 59 -8.21 -8.36 10.57
C PHE A 59 -7.22 -7.23 10.28
N ASN A 60 -7.49 -6.06 10.83
CA ASN A 60 -6.62 -4.89 10.72
C ASN A 60 -5.55 -5.00 11.80
N VAL A 61 -4.30 -5.06 11.39
CA VAL A 61 -3.14 -5.35 12.24
C VAL A 61 -2.19 -4.17 12.19
N ASP A 62 -1.83 -3.63 13.36
CA ASP A 62 -0.88 -2.55 13.51
C ASP A 62 -0.33 -2.51 14.94
N ARG A 63 0.45 -1.49 15.27
CA ARG A 63 0.85 -1.20 16.65
C ARG A 63 -0.36 -0.84 17.51
N ILE A 64 -0.23 -1.00 18.80
CA ILE A 64 -1.35 -0.82 19.75
C ILE A 64 -1.92 0.60 19.76
N GLU A 65 -1.11 1.60 19.44
CA GLU A 65 -1.49 3.02 19.40
C GLU A 65 -2.58 3.30 18.35
N GLU A 66 -2.61 2.51 17.28
CA GLU A 66 -3.60 2.62 16.19
C GLU A 66 -4.92 1.91 16.51
N LYS A 67 -5.03 1.27 17.68
CA LYS A 67 -6.22 0.51 18.12
C LYS A 67 -6.68 -0.53 17.09
N PRO A 68 -5.80 -1.38 16.58
CA PRO A 68 -6.13 -2.39 15.58
C PRO A 68 -7.01 -3.50 16.14
N ASP A 69 -7.49 -4.43 15.27
CA ASP A 69 -8.13 -5.66 15.72
C ASP A 69 -7.12 -6.61 16.38
N VAL A 70 -5.87 -6.59 15.88
CA VAL A 70 -4.74 -7.34 16.42
C VAL A 70 -3.53 -6.41 16.50
N ALA A 71 -3.03 -6.20 17.73
CA ALA A 71 -1.80 -5.43 17.93
C ALA A 71 -0.58 -6.32 17.70
N ALA A 72 0.33 -5.89 16.81
CA ALA A 72 1.57 -6.59 16.50
C ALA A 72 2.66 -5.65 16.00
N ASP A 73 3.91 -6.00 16.30
CA ASP A 73 5.08 -5.42 15.63
C ASP A 73 5.34 -6.20 14.33
N LEU A 74 5.04 -5.57 13.22
CA LEU A 74 5.14 -6.19 11.89
C LEU A 74 6.59 -6.33 11.39
N ALA A 75 7.55 -5.72 12.07
CA ALA A 75 8.98 -5.93 11.78
C ALA A 75 9.50 -7.27 12.36
N THR A 76 8.67 -8.00 13.10
CA THR A 76 9.00 -9.27 13.75
C THR A 76 8.10 -10.41 13.24
N ALA A 77 7.99 -11.49 14.01
CA ALA A 77 7.11 -12.61 13.68
C ALA A 77 5.63 -12.22 13.79
N LEU A 78 4.85 -12.51 12.77
CA LEU A 78 3.41 -12.27 12.77
C LEU A 78 2.69 -13.26 13.72
N PRO A 79 1.74 -12.78 14.54
CA PRO A 79 1.05 -13.62 15.55
C PRO A 79 -0.03 -14.52 14.93
N PHE A 80 0.24 -15.09 13.77
CA PHE A 80 -0.64 -15.99 13.04
C PHE A 80 0.07 -17.30 12.73
N ALA A 81 -0.68 -18.40 12.72
CA ALA A 81 -0.14 -19.70 12.36
C ALA A 81 0.29 -19.76 10.89
N SER A 82 1.24 -20.62 10.56
CA SER A 82 1.60 -20.91 9.17
C SER A 82 0.36 -21.43 8.41
N ASP A 83 0.26 -21.10 7.12
CA ASP A 83 -0.79 -21.59 6.23
C ASP A 83 -2.23 -21.31 6.70
N SER A 84 -2.44 -20.21 7.44
CA SER A 84 -3.73 -19.90 8.07
C SER A 84 -4.53 -18.79 7.42
N VAL A 85 -3.93 -18.03 6.48
CA VAL A 85 -4.47 -16.80 5.92
C VAL A 85 -4.64 -16.93 4.40
N ASP A 86 -5.77 -16.46 3.88
CA ASP A 86 -6.06 -16.45 2.45
C ASP A 86 -5.44 -15.26 1.72
N TYR A 87 -5.53 -14.07 2.34
CA TYR A 87 -5.11 -12.80 1.72
C TYR A 87 -4.42 -11.89 2.74
N ILE A 88 -3.44 -11.16 2.23
CA ILE A 88 -2.79 -10.06 2.93
C ILE A 88 -2.86 -8.82 2.04
N HIS A 89 -3.23 -7.68 2.61
CA HIS A 89 -3.06 -6.35 2.03
C HIS A 89 -2.15 -5.53 2.95
N THR A 90 -1.20 -4.82 2.36
CA THR A 90 -0.34 -3.87 3.06
C THR A 90 -0.06 -2.69 2.14
N GLU A 91 -0.24 -1.48 2.66
CA GLU A 91 -0.09 -0.23 1.93
C GLU A 91 0.68 0.77 2.77
N ASP A 92 1.75 1.34 2.19
CA ASP A 92 2.63 2.32 2.82
C ASP A 92 3.10 1.89 4.22
N PHE A 93 3.58 0.65 4.32
CA PHE A 93 4.19 0.10 5.53
C PHE A 93 5.66 -0.29 5.32
N LEU A 94 5.97 -0.92 4.18
CA LEU A 94 7.28 -1.55 3.96
C LEU A 94 8.44 -0.53 3.99
N GLU A 95 8.19 0.70 3.58
CA GLU A 95 9.15 1.80 3.63
C GLU A 95 9.47 2.30 5.04
N HIS A 96 8.63 2.00 6.04
CA HIS A 96 8.84 2.39 7.43
C HIS A 96 9.80 1.46 8.19
N ILE A 97 10.21 0.36 7.60
CA ILE A 97 11.18 -0.59 8.15
C ILE A 97 12.43 -0.65 7.25
N ASP A 98 13.57 -1.00 7.82
CA ASP A 98 14.78 -1.19 7.03
C ASP A 98 14.72 -2.46 6.17
N LEU A 99 15.66 -2.61 5.25
CA LEU A 99 15.67 -3.71 4.29
C LEU A 99 15.69 -5.10 4.96
N GLU A 100 16.41 -5.26 6.06
CA GLU A 100 16.51 -6.56 6.75
C GLU A 100 15.17 -6.93 7.41
N HIS A 101 14.53 -5.98 8.09
CA HIS A 101 13.18 -6.17 8.63
C HIS A 101 12.14 -6.36 7.51
N GLY A 102 12.28 -5.68 6.37
CA GLY A 102 11.46 -5.90 5.18
C GLY A 102 11.55 -7.35 4.67
N ARG A 103 12.75 -7.94 4.68
CA ARG A 103 12.95 -9.35 4.36
C ARG A 103 12.28 -10.29 5.36
N VAL A 104 12.36 -9.97 6.66
CA VAL A 104 11.63 -10.72 7.70
C VAL A 104 10.13 -10.64 7.45
N PHE A 105 9.60 -9.45 7.25
CA PHE A 105 8.18 -9.20 6.98
C PHE A 105 7.68 -10.00 5.77
N LEU A 106 8.40 -9.97 4.65
CA LEU A 106 8.00 -10.72 3.45
C LEU A 106 8.01 -12.24 3.68
N ARG A 107 9.00 -12.78 4.41
CA ARG A 107 9.02 -14.21 4.79
C ARG A 107 7.87 -14.57 5.72
N GLU A 108 7.51 -13.70 6.66
CA GLU A 108 6.38 -13.90 7.56
C GLU A 108 5.04 -13.85 6.81
N CYS A 109 4.88 -12.90 5.88
CA CYS A 109 3.72 -12.89 4.97
C CYS A 109 3.61 -14.21 4.19
N PHE A 110 4.74 -14.71 3.67
CA PHE A 110 4.77 -16.01 2.99
C PHE A 110 4.43 -17.16 3.93
N ARG A 111 4.95 -17.17 5.15
CA ARG A 111 4.71 -18.23 6.13
C ARG A 111 3.23 -18.33 6.49
N VAL A 112 2.58 -17.21 6.80
CA VAL A 112 1.19 -17.21 7.28
C VAL A 112 0.16 -17.42 6.18
N LEU A 113 0.48 -17.05 4.93
CA LEU A 113 -0.37 -17.35 3.79
C LEU A 113 -0.43 -18.86 3.54
N ARG A 114 -1.62 -19.36 3.25
CA ARG A 114 -1.79 -20.74 2.77
C ARG A 114 -1.35 -20.88 1.32
N HIS A 115 -1.18 -22.09 0.85
CA HIS A 115 -0.94 -22.36 -0.57
C HIS A 115 -2.05 -21.74 -1.44
N GLY A 116 -1.69 -21.04 -2.49
CA GLY A 116 -2.59 -20.24 -3.32
C GLY A 116 -3.02 -18.91 -2.71
N GLY A 117 -2.61 -18.61 -1.47
CA GLY A 117 -2.86 -17.31 -0.84
C GLY A 117 -2.07 -16.18 -1.49
N VAL A 118 -2.57 -14.96 -1.37
CA VAL A 118 -2.02 -13.80 -2.08
C VAL A 118 -1.73 -12.65 -1.12
N VAL A 119 -0.52 -12.09 -1.19
CA VAL A 119 -0.22 -10.77 -0.64
C VAL A 119 -0.35 -9.71 -1.72
N ARG A 120 -1.05 -8.60 -1.42
CA ARG A 120 -1.05 -7.37 -2.19
C ARG A 120 -0.29 -6.30 -1.43
N LEU A 121 0.74 -5.75 -2.05
CA LEU A 121 1.67 -4.82 -1.44
C LEU A 121 1.76 -3.54 -2.26
N LEU A 122 1.69 -2.40 -1.55
CA LEU A 122 1.92 -1.06 -2.07
C LEU A 122 3.02 -0.40 -1.24
N THR A 123 3.90 0.33 -1.92
CA THR A 123 4.98 1.14 -1.31
C THR A 123 5.43 2.21 -2.29
N PRO A 124 6.06 3.31 -1.87
CA PRO A 124 6.61 4.30 -2.79
C PRO A 124 7.60 3.70 -3.80
N ASP A 125 7.57 4.23 -5.02
CA ASP A 125 8.43 3.84 -6.14
C ASP A 125 9.61 4.81 -6.25
N LEU A 126 10.82 4.34 -5.93
CA LEU A 126 12.03 5.15 -5.97
C LEU A 126 12.28 5.74 -7.38
N GLU A 127 12.11 4.94 -8.44
CA GLU A 127 12.31 5.42 -9.80
C GLU A 127 11.31 6.53 -10.15
N ALA A 128 10.03 6.31 -9.84
CA ALA A 128 8.99 7.31 -10.08
C ALA A 128 9.22 8.58 -9.26
N LEU A 129 9.65 8.47 -8.00
CA LEU A 129 10.01 9.61 -7.15
C LEU A 129 11.15 10.43 -7.76
N VAL A 130 12.26 9.78 -8.13
CA VAL A 130 13.41 10.46 -8.74
C VAL A 130 13.01 11.11 -10.06
N ARG A 131 12.34 10.37 -10.95
CA ARG A 131 11.94 10.86 -12.26
C ARG A 131 10.96 12.01 -12.15
N ARG A 132 9.80 11.80 -11.54
CA ARG A 132 8.68 12.74 -11.59
C ARG A 132 8.85 13.92 -10.64
N VAL A 133 9.40 13.70 -9.43
CA VAL A 133 9.56 14.76 -8.44
C VAL A 133 10.81 15.60 -8.72
N TYR A 134 11.93 14.96 -8.99
CA TYR A 134 13.22 15.65 -9.09
C TYR A 134 13.59 16.05 -10.53
N LEU A 135 13.52 15.11 -11.48
CA LEU A 135 13.97 15.36 -12.87
C LEU A 135 12.90 16.11 -13.68
N ASP A 136 11.70 15.58 -13.77
CA ASP A 136 10.61 16.16 -14.59
C ASP A 136 9.93 17.34 -13.90
N ARG A 137 10.12 17.51 -12.58
CA ARG A 137 9.54 18.59 -11.77
C ARG A 137 8.03 18.69 -11.98
N ASP A 138 7.34 17.55 -11.85
CA ASP A 138 5.89 17.47 -12.02
C ASP A 138 5.20 18.48 -11.10
N ARG A 139 4.52 19.47 -11.69
CA ARG A 139 3.89 20.58 -10.96
C ARG A 139 2.86 20.12 -9.95
N ARG A 140 2.18 18.98 -10.18
CA ARG A 140 1.17 18.47 -9.26
C ARG A 140 1.81 17.95 -7.97
N HIS A 141 2.90 17.19 -8.12
CA HIS A 141 3.65 16.69 -6.99
C HIS A 141 4.36 17.81 -6.23
N GLY A 142 4.95 18.75 -6.96
CA GLY A 142 5.56 19.94 -6.37
C GLY A 142 4.56 20.77 -5.57
N ALA A 143 3.38 21.04 -6.10
CA ALA A 143 2.34 21.78 -5.39
C ALA A 143 1.81 21.01 -4.17
N TRP A 144 1.63 19.70 -4.29
CA TRP A 144 1.22 18.88 -3.14
C TRP A 144 2.29 18.88 -2.04
N CYS A 145 3.56 18.67 -2.38
CA CYS A 145 4.64 18.73 -1.41
C CYS A 145 4.77 20.12 -0.74
N ALA A 146 4.60 21.19 -1.52
CA ALA A 146 4.62 22.56 -0.98
C ALA A 146 3.47 22.77 0.02
N ASN A 147 2.27 22.38 -0.32
CA ASN A 147 1.09 22.56 0.53
C ASN A 147 1.10 21.67 1.77
N SER A 148 1.53 20.40 1.63
CA SER A 148 1.46 19.44 2.72
C SER A 148 2.67 19.47 3.64
N PHE A 149 3.85 19.86 3.12
CA PHE A 149 5.13 19.75 3.85
C PHE A 149 5.97 21.04 3.80
N GLY A 150 5.47 22.11 3.18
CA GLY A 150 6.18 23.38 3.10
C GLY A 150 7.44 23.36 2.24
N THR A 151 7.56 22.40 1.30
CA THR A 151 8.74 22.29 0.43
C THR A 151 8.71 23.36 -0.66
N SER A 152 9.88 23.89 -1.01
CA SER A 152 10.03 24.96 -2.03
C SER A 152 10.87 24.54 -3.23
N THR A 153 11.62 23.43 -3.09
CA THR A 153 12.50 22.92 -4.16
C THR A 153 12.24 21.44 -4.46
N PRO A 154 12.56 20.95 -5.67
CA PRO A 154 12.49 19.52 -6.00
C PRO A 154 13.33 18.63 -5.08
N ALA A 155 14.48 19.16 -4.60
CA ALA A 155 15.34 18.43 -3.68
C ALA A 155 14.67 18.24 -2.31
N GLU A 156 14.02 19.28 -1.77
CA GLU A 156 13.24 19.17 -0.53
C GLU A 156 12.07 18.22 -0.69
N ALA A 157 11.32 18.32 -1.80
CA ALA A 157 10.21 17.42 -2.10
C ALA A 157 10.66 15.95 -2.19
N LEU A 158 11.76 15.66 -2.90
CA LEU A 158 12.31 14.32 -2.98
C LEU A 158 12.75 13.80 -1.61
N ASN A 159 13.50 14.60 -0.85
CA ASN A 159 13.93 14.21 0.50
C ASN A 159 12.74 13.99 1.45
N MET A 160 11.66 14.77 1.29
CA MET A 160 10.44 14.54 2.05
C MET A 160 9.86 13.16 1.78
N HIS A 161 9.71 12.77 0.51
CA HIS A 161 9.23 11.42 0.15
C HIS A 161 10.17 10.31 0.64
N LEU A 162 11.48 10.50 0.50
CA LEU A 162 12.46 9.47 0.89
C LEU A 162 12.58 9.31 2.41
N ARG A 163 12.25 10.33 3.18
CA ARG A 163 12.51 10.36 4.63
C ARG A 163 11.26 10.49 5.49
N MET A 164 10.19 11.10 4.96
CA MET A 164 8.92 11.38 5.66
C MET A 164 9.16 11.78 7.13
N ASN A 165 9.93 12.85 7.34
CA ASN A 165 10.36 13.32 8.68
C ASN A 165 11.10 12.27 9.53
N GLY A 166 11.75 11.29 8.91
CA GLY A 166 12.48 10.21 9.58
C GLY A 166 11.69 8.91 9.76
N GLU A 167 10.45 8.88 9.30
CA GLU A 167 9.61 7.67 9.36
C GLU A 167 9.96 6.65 8.28
N HIS A 168 10.35 7.11 7.06
CA HIS A 168 10.81 6.22 6.01
C HIS A 168 12.26 5.79 6.26
N ARG A 169 12.47 4.48 6.24
CA ARG A 169 13.76 3.82 6.46
C ARG A 169 14.37 3.33 5.16
N PHE A 170 13.55 2.82 4.25
CA PHE A 170 14.03 2.23 3.02
C PHE A 170 12.97 2.30 1.92
N VAL A 171 13.31 2.84 0.74
CA VAL A 171 12.40 2.97 -0.40
C VAL A 171 12.84 2.02 -1.51
N TYR A 172 11.89 1.32 -2.10
CA TYR A 172 12.10 0.28 -3.11
C TYR A 172 11.89 0.83 -4.53
N ASP A 173 12.56 0.21 -5.50
CA ASP A 173 12.17 0.25 -6.91
C ASP A 173 11.54 -1.10 -7.34
N ASP A 174 11.09 -1.15 -8.60
CA ASP A 174 10.43 -2.33 -9.16
C ASP A 174 11.31 -3.60 -9.10
N GLU A 175 12.57 -3.46 -9.48
CA GLU A 175 13.51 -4.60 -9.55
C GLU A 175 13.81 -5.15 -8.16
N LEU A 176 14.14 -4.28 -7.22
CA LEU A 176 14.49 -4.67 -5.85
C LEU A 176 13.29 -5.31 -5.15
N LEU A 177 12.11 -4.69 -5.20
CA LEU A 177 10.92 -5.24 -4.55
C LEU A 177 10.54 -6.61 -5.13
N ALA A 178 10.55 -6.73 -6.45
CA ALA A 178 10.29 -8.02 -7.11
C ALA A 178 11.30 -9.10 -6.71
N ARG A 179 12.59 -8.74 -6.57
CA ARG A 179 13.66 -9.64 -6.12
C ARG A 179 13.44 -10.11 -4.68
N GLU A 180 13.17 -9.20 -3.76
CA GLU A 180 12.98 -9.53 -2.35
C GLU A 180 11.72 -10.37 -2.13
N MET A 181 10.63 -10.08 -2.85
CA MET A 181 9.41 -10.91 -2.81
C MET A 181 9.67 -12.33 -3.37
N LYS A 182 10.43 -12.45 -4.47
CA LYS A 182 10.81 -13.77 -5.02
C LYS A 182 11.72 -14.53 -4.05
N ALA A 183 12.66 -13.85 -3.41
CA ALA A 183 13.53 -14.45 -2.40
C ALA A 183 12.76 -14.95 -1.16
N ALA A 184 11.63 -14.33 -0.83
CA ALA A 184 10.72 -14.81 0.20
C ALA A 184 9.88 -16.03 -0.22
N GLY A 185 9.90 -16.42 -1.51
CA GLY A 185 9.21 -17.60 -2.05
C GLY A 185 7.99 -17.31 -2.91
N PHE A 186 7.62 -16.05 -3.12
CA PHE A 186 6.44 -15.69 -3.90
C PHE A 186 6.64 -15.85 -5.42
N ARG A 187 5.58 -16.26 -6.10
CA ARG A 187 5.40 -15.95 -7.53
C ARG A 187 4.87 -14.53 -7.63
N VAL A 188 5.66 -13.64 -8.21
CA VAL A 188 5.45 -12.19 -8.18
C VAL A 188 4.85 -11.69 -9.49
N ARG A 189 3.90 -10.75 -9.39
CA ARG A 189 3.37 -10.02 -10.54
C ARG A 189 3.20 -8.54 -10.22
N ARG A 190 3.54 -7.68 -11.17
CA ARG A 190 3.19 -6.26 -11.13
C ARG A 190 1.68 -6.12 -11.43
N VAL A 191 1.02 -5.28 -10.68
CA VAL A 191 -0.40 -4.96 -10.88
C VAL A 191 -0.59 -3.44 -10.95
N ARG A 192 -1.82 -2.98 -11.11
CA ARG A 192 -2.16 -1.55 -11.13
C ARG A 192 -3.05 -1.21 -9.95
N TYR A 193 -3.12 0.07 -9.64
CA TYR A 193 -4.03 0.63 -8.65
C TYR A 193 -5.43 0.02 -8.75
N ASN A 194 -5.89 -0.55 -7.66
CA ASN A 194 -7.20 -1.21 -7.53
C ASN A 194 -7.54 -2.26 -8.60
N HIS A 195 -6.55 -2.71 -9.37
CA HIS A 195 -6.68 -3.81 -10.33
C HIS A 195 -6.02 -5.07 -9.80
N SER A 196 -6.78 -6.16 -9.75
CA SER A 196 -6.28 -7.50 -9.46
C SER A 196 -6.99 -8.51 -10.36
N PRO A 197 -6.32 -9.58 -10.83
CA PRO A 197 -6.98 -10.76 -11.37
C PRO A 197 -7.93 -11.38 -10.35
N ASP A 198 -7.57 -11.36 -9.05
CA ASP A 198 -8.42 -11.82 -7.96
C ASP A 198 -9.41 -10.71 -7.55
N PRO A 199 -10.73 -10.93 -7.68
CA PRO A 199 -11.73 -9.95 -7.26
C PRO A 199 -11.62 -9.55 -5.79
N PHE A 200 -11.13 -10.45 -4.93
CA PHE A 200 -11.02 -10.19 -3.49
C PHE A 200 -10.03 -9.06 -3.16
N LEU A 201 -9.03 -8.86 -4.02
CA LEU A 201 -7.99 -7.84 -3.86
C LEU A 201 -8.28 -6.53 -4.63
N ARG A 202 -9.48 -6.36 -5.17
CA ARG A 202 -9.87 -5.13 -5.85
C ARG A 202 -10.42 -4.10 -4.87
N PHE A 203 -10.19 -2.83 -5.17
CA PHE A 203 -10.69 -1.69 -4.37
C PHE A 203 -10.22 -1.71 -2.91
N LEU A 204 -8.99 -2.13 -2.69
CA LEU A 204 -8.31 -2.06 -1.40
C LEU A 204 -7.40 -0.85 -1.30
N ASP A 205 -6.73 -0.51 -2.42
CA ASP A 205 -5.71 0.51 -2.43
C ASP A 205 -6.32 1.90 -2.19
N VAL A 206 -5.79 2.61 -1.24
CA VAL A 206 -6.26 3.94 -0.84
C VAL A 206 -5.49 5.02 -1.59
N ARG A 207 -4.19 4.79 -1.84
CA ARG A 207 -3.28 5.80 -2.38
C ARG A 207 -2.82 5.43 -3.79
N ASP A 208 -2.99 6.36 -4.72
CA ASP A 208 -2.36 6.32 -6.04
C ASP A 208 -1.92 7.72 -6.44
N PHE A 209 -0.73 8.07 -6.04
CA PHE A 209 -0.08 9.32 -6.46
C PHE A 209 0.62 9.21 -7.81
N GLY A 210 0.57 8.03 -8.44
CA GLY A 210 1.44 7.71 -9.57
C GLY A 210 2.92 7.62 -9.17
N LEU A 211 3.18 7.45 -7.88
CA LEU A 211 4.50 7.33 -7.27
C LEU A 211 4.62 6.03 -6.46
N ASN A 212 3.71 5.07 -6.69
CA ASN A 212 3.64 3.84 -5.93
C ASN A 212 3.89 2.61 -6.81
N LEU A 213 4.55 1.63 -6.23
CA LEU A 213 4.63 0.26 -6.70
C LEU A 213 3.38 -0.51 -6.24
N PHE A 214 2.85 -1.33 -7.12
CA PHE A 214 1.73 -2.24 -6.82
C PHE A 214 2.12 -3.65 -7.21
N PHE A 215 2.29 -4.51 -6.23
CA PHE A 215 2.70 -5.90 -6.45
C PHE A 215 1.72 -6.89 -5.81
N GLU A 216 1.61 -8.05 -6.43
CA GLU A 216 1.00 -9.22 -5.81
C GLU A 216 1.98 -10.37 -5.81
N GLY A 217 2.10 -11.03 -4.66
CA GLY A 217 2.86 -12.25 -4.46
C GLY A 217 1.92 -13.41 -4.16
N VAL A 218 2.00 -14.48 -4.94
CA VAL A 218 1.20 -15.70 -4.75
C VAL A 218 2.08 -16.77 -4.13
N LYS A 219 1.64 -17.36 -3.01
CA LYS A 219 2.30 -18.54 -2.43
C LYS A 219 1.98 -19.76 -3.28
N GLY A 220 3.03 -20.33 -3.90
CA GLY A 220 2.93 -21.52 -4.77
C GLY A 220 2.90 -22.82 -4.02
#